data_1a4318b6134eeb1cb759c4e5de486c69
#
_entry.id   1a4318b6134eeb1cb759c4e5de486c69
#
_cell.length_a   1.000
_cell.length_b   1.000
_cell.length_c   1.000
_cell.angle_alpha   90.00
_cell.angle_beta   90.00
_cell.angle_gamma   90.00
#
_symmetry.space_group_name_H-M   'P 1'
#
loop_
_entity.id
_entity.type
_entity.pdbx_description
1 polymer ?
#
loop_
_entity_poly.entity_id
_entity_poly.type
_entity_poly.pdbx_seq_one_letter_code
_entity_poly.pdbx_strand_id
1 'polypeptide(L)'
;MMPERVDALSSASPVARALYEELLRAIAPFGEFAIEVKKSSIQLVRSSAFAEVHARKQYLLITMTATAPIPSGRIIKTEPVSANRWHLDVKVSIAGDFDAELLGWLREAYEIC
;
A
#
# COMPACT_ATOMS: atom_id res chain seq x y z
N MET A 1 -10.89 -31.34 8.56
CA MET A 1 -10.54 -29.95 8.92
C MET A 1 -9.62 -29.36 7.84
N MET A 2 -10.00 -28.23 7.31
CA MET A 2 -9.15 -27.61 6.31
C MET A 2 -7.96 -26.94 6.98
N PRO A 3 -6.76 -27.08 6.41
CA PRO A 3 -5.61 -26.38 6.95
C PRO A 3 -5.85 -24.86 6.84
N GLU A 4 -5.41 -24.14 7.85
CA GLU A 4 -5.50 -22.71 7.87
C GLU A 4 -4.65 -22.12 6.74
N ARG A 5 -5.26 -21.21 5.94
CA ARG A 5 -4.55 -20.58 4.85
C ARG A 5 -3.61 -19.52 5.40
N VAL A 6 -2.32 -19.66 5.12
CA VAL A 6 -1.31 -18.66 5.49
C VAL A 6 -1.18 -17.67 4.34
N ASP A 7 -1.49 -16.41 4.59
CA ASP A 7 -1.35 -15.32 3.63
C ASP A 7 -0.84 -14.06 4.34
N ALA A 8 -0.69 -12.96 3.58
CA ALA A 8 -0.14 -11.72 4.10
C ALA A 8 -0.99 -11.13 5.24
N LEU A 9 -2.31 -11.31 5.18
CA LEU A 9 -3.20 -10.75 6.21
C LEU A 9 -3.22 -11.62 7.47
N SER A 10 -3.34 -12.92 7.32
CA SER A 10 -3.41 -13.84 8.45
C SER A 10 -2.08 -13.91 9.23
N SER A 11 -0.96 -13.71 8.54
CA SER A 11 0.37 -13.73 9.16
C SER A 11 0.83 -12.37 9.66
N ALA A 12 0.05 -11.30 9.43
CA ALA A 12 0.42 -9.96 9.86
C ALA A 12 0.42 -9.83 11.38
N SER A 13 1.40 -9.08 11.90
CA SER A 13 1.46 -8.75 13.33
C SER A 13 0.27 -7.88 13.73
N PRO A 14 -0.05 -7.79 15.03
CA PRO A 14 -1.10 -6.87 15.49
C PRO A 14 -0.83 -5.42 15.09
N VAL A 15 0.43 -4.98 15.11
CA VAL A 15 0.81 -3.62 14.69
C VAL A 15 0.52 -3.40 13.22
N ALA A 16 1.00 -4.30 12.36
CA ALA A 16 0.79 -4.20 10.93
C ALA A 16 -0.69 -4.28 10.56
N ARG A 17 -1.44 -5.16 11.24
CA ARG A 17 -2.88 -5.31 10.98
C ARG A 17 -3.64 -4.03 11.34
N ALA A 18 -3.32 -3.39 12.46
CA ALA A 18 -3.94 -2.15 12.86
C ALA A 18 -3.65 -1.02 11.85
N LEU A 19 -2.40 -0.94 11.38
CA LEU A 19 -2.02 0.03 10.35
C LEU A 19 -2.72 -0.23 9.03
N TYR A 20 -2.88 -1.48 8.65
CA TYR A 20 -3.62 -1.86 7.44
C TYR A 20 -5.09 -1.42 7.53
N GLU A 21 -5.73 -1.61 8.66
CA GLU A 21 -7.11 -1.16 8.87
C GLU A 21 -7.21 0.37 8.77
N GLU A 22 -6.23 1.10 9.31
CA GLU A 22 -6.18 2.56 9.17
C GLU A 22 -6.02 2.98 7.71
N LEU A 23 -5.17 2.27 6.96
CA LEU A 23 -5.01 2.51 5.53
C LEU A 23 -6.35 2.38 4.81
N LEU A 24 -7.06 1.29 5.03
CA LEU A 24 -8.35 1.07 4.35
C LEU A 24 -9.37 2.14 4.68
N ARG A 25 -9.43 2.58 5.94
CA ARG A 25 -10.32 3.69 6.31
C ARG A 25 -9.93 4.99 5.61
N ALA A 26 -8.64 5.25 5.52
CA ALA A 26 -8.14 6.49 4.95
C ALA A 26 -8.40 6.59 3.44
N ILE A 27 -8.33 5.47 2.73
CA ILE A 27 -8.51 5.46 1.26
C ILE A 27 -9.94 5.13 0.83
N ALA A 28 -10.82 4.74 1.74
CA ALA A 28 -12.21 4.44 1.41
C ALA A 28 -12.90 5.58 0.63
N PRO A 29 -12.67 6.87 0.93
CA PRO A 29 -13.28 7.97 0.18
C PRO A 29 -12.82 8.07 -1.28
N PHE A 30 -11.75 7.39 -1.68
CA PHE A 30 -11.26 7.47 -3.06
C PHE A 30 -12.27 6.89 -4.06
N GLY A 31 -12.99 5.84 -3.67
CA GLY A 31 -13.94 5.14 -4.51
C GLY A 31 -13.79 3.62 -4.39
N GLU A 32 -14.34 2.90 -5.35
CA GLU A 32 -14.30 1.44 -5.34
C GLU A 32 -12.91 0.91 -5.73
N PHE A 33 -12.49 -0.16 -5.06
CA PHE A 33 -11.31 -0.92 -5.40
C PHE A 33 -11.44 -2.33 -4.84
N ALA A 34 -10.68 -3.25 -5.43
CA ALA A 34 -10.62 -4.63 -4.97
C ALA A 34 -9.39 -4.84 -4.09
N ILE A 35 -9.49 -5.77 -3.15
CA ILE A 35 -8.38 -6.17 -2.29
C ILE A 35 -8.02 -7.59 -2.68
N GLU A 36 -6.77 -7.80 -3.09
CA GLU A 36 -6.25 -9.13 -3.43
C GLU A 36 -5.19 -9.52 -2.42
N VAL A 37 -5.54 -10.42 -1.52
CA VAL A 37 -4.63 -10.91 -0.50
C VAL A 37 -3.79 -12.03 -1.10
N LYS A 38 -2.48 -11.82 -1.13
CA LYS A 38 -1.50 -12.79 -1.63
C LYS A 38 -0.79 -13.46 -0.47
N LYS A 39 0.11 -14.39 -0.76
CA LYS A 39 0.87 -15.10 0.26
C LYS A 39 1.72 -14.15 1.12
N SER A 40 2.38 -13.19 0.50
CA SER A 40 3.32 -12.28 1.18
C SER A 40 3.01 -10.80 1.00
N SER A 41 1.93 -10.45 0.29
CA SER A 41 1.54 -9.05 0.09
C SER A 41 0.04 -8.93 -0.11
N ILE A 42 -0.45 -7.69 -0.07
CA ILE A 42 -1.86 -7.37 -0.33
C ILE A 42 -1.86 -6.32 -1.42
N GLN A 43 -2.57 -6.59 -2.52
CA GLN A 43 -2.69 -5.63 -3.61
C GLN A 43 -4.02 -4.91 -3.54
N LEU A 44 -4.00 -3.61 -3.76
CA LEU A 44 -5.17 -2.76 -3.86
C LEU A 44 -5.34 -2.40 -5.33
N VAL A 45 -6.44 -2.82 -5.93
CA VAL A 45 -6.63 -2.81 -7.38
C VAL A 45 -7.85 -2.01 -7.77
N ARG A 46 -7.70 -1.09 -8.69
CA ARG A 46 -8.81 -0.43 -9.37
C ARG A 46 -8.98 -1.08 -10.74
N SER A 47 -8.43 -0.53 -11.81
CA SER A 47 -8.28 -1.26 -13.09
C SER A 47 -6.97 -2.04 -13.09
N SER A 48 -5.96 -1.51 -12.42
CA SER A 48 -4.70 -2.17 -12.15
C SER A 48 -4.30 -1.88 -10.70
N ALA A 49 -3.27 -2.55 -10.21
CA ALA A 49 -2.82 -2.36 -8.83
C ALA A 49 -2.26 -0.94 -8.64
N PHE A 50 -2.87 -0.17 -7.75
CA PHE A 50 -2.39 1.18 -7.44
C PHE A 50 -1.51 1.20 -6.18
N ALA A 51 -1.61 0.17 -5.35
CA ALA A 51 -0.75 0.03 -4.17
C ALA A 51 -0.57 -1.44 -3.83
N GLU A 52 0.59 -1.75 -3.29
CA GLU A 52 0.90 -3.07 -2.74
C GLU A 52 1.37 -2.88 -1.31
N VAL A 53 0.81 -3.67 -0.39
CA VAL A 53 1.08 -3.55 1.03
C VAL A 53 1.86 -4.77 1.49
N HIS A 54 3.02 -4.53 2.09
CA HIS A 54 3.81 -5.57 2.73
C HIS A 54 3.74 -5.35 4.25
N ALA A 55 3.13 -6.28 4.96
CA ALA A 55 3.06 -6.22 6.41
C ALA A 55 4.40 -6.67 7.01
N ARG A 56 5.06 -5.76 7.71
CA ARG A 56 6.27 -6.04 8.45
C ARG A 56 5.92 -6.15 9.94
N LYS A 57 6.87 -6.56 10.75
CA LYS A 57 6.61 -6.78 12.17
C LYS A 57 6.17 -5.51 12.90
N GLN A 58 6.78 -4.36 12.58
CA GLN A 58 6.54 -3.11 13.28
C GLN A 58 6.01 -1.98 12.39
N TYR A 59 5.77 -2.25 11.09
CA TYR A 59 5.34 -1.22 10.14
C TYR A 59 4.72 -1.85 8.90
N LEU A 60 4.10 -1.01 8.07
CA LEU A 60 3.72 -1.37 6.71
C LEU A 60 4.73 -0.78 5.74
N LEU A 61 5.09 -1.56 4.73
CA LEU A 61 5.79 -1.04 3.55
C LEU A 61 4.76 -0.95 2.44
N ILE A 62 4.50 0.28 1.96
CA ILE A 62 3.52 0.52 0.92
C ILE A 62 4.25 0.89 -0.37
N THR A 63 4.02 0.11 -1.42
CA THR A 63 4.52 0.39 -2.76
C THR A 63 3.40 1.06 -3.55
N MET A 64 3.62 2.30 -3.99
CA MET A 64 2.63 3.08 -4.74
C MET A 64 3.03 3.15 -6.20
N THR A 65 2.03 3.15 -7.10
CA THR A 65 2.25 3.43 -8.51
C THR A 65 2.27 4.95 -8.72
N ALA A 66 3.22 5.44 -9.50
CA ALA A 66 3.34 6.85 -9.81
C ALA A 66 3.75 7.05 -11.28
N THR A 67 3.55 8.27 -11.79
CA THR A 67 3.96 8.61 -13.17
C THR A 67 5.36 9.21 -13.21
N ALA A 68 5.92 9.55 -12.06
CA ALA A 68 7.25 10.15 -11.94
C ALA A 68 7.79 9.93 -10.52
N PRO A 69 9.10 9.98 -10.33
CA PRO A 69 9.68 9.97 -8.99
C PRO A 69 9.19 11.17 -8.17
N ILE A 70 9.08 10.98 -6.85
CA ILE A 70 8.70 12.03 -5.91
C ILE A 70 9.92 12.40 -5.08
N PRO A 71 10.35 13.67 -5.09
CA PRO A 71 11.55 14.10 -4.35
C PRO A 71 11.25 14.32 -2.86
N SER A 72 11.06 13.24 -2.14
CA SER A 72 10.76 13.27 -0.70
C SER A 72 11.62 12.25 0.03
N GLY A 73 12.11 12.62 1.20
CA GLY A 73 12.84 11.69 2.07
C GLY A 73 11.98 10.55 2.61
N ARG A 74 10.66 10.65 2.49
CA ARG A 74 9.73 9.57 2.88
C ARG A 74 9.76 8.42 1.89
N ILE A 75 10.18 8.67 0.65
CA ILE A 75 10.30 7.63 -0.37
C ILE A 75 11.62 6.91 -0.14
N ILE A 76 11.55 5.66 0.30
CA ILE A 76 12.75 4.88 0.64
C ILE A 76 13.27 4.05 -0.52
N LYS A 77 12.48 3.88 -1.58
CA LYS A 77 12.89 3.19 -2.80
C LYS A 77 12.10 3.74 -3.97
N THR A 78 12.77 3.96 -5.09
CA THR A 78 12.17 4.42 -6.33
C THR A 78 12.62 3.48 -7.43
N GLU A 79 11.67 2.85 -8.13
CA GLU A 79 11.96 1.86 -9.15
C GLU A 79 11.17 2.14 -10.42
N PRO A 80 11.83 2.28 -11.58
CA PRO A 80 11.13 2.41 -12.86
C PRO A 80 10.52 1.06 -13.24
N VAL A 81 9.26 1.09 -13.67
CA VAL A 81 8.52 -0.11 -14.10
C VAL A 81 8.34 -0.09 -15.62
N SER A 82 8.01 1.08 -16.16
CA SER A 82 7.88 1.31 -17.60
C SER A 82 8.13 2.79 -17.88
N ALA A 83 7.98 3.21 -19.16
CA ALA A 83 8.28 4.58 -19.56
C ALA A 83 7.55 5.65 -18.72
N ASN A 84 6.31 5.36 -18.32
CA ASN A 84 5.47 6.31 -17.60
C ASN A 84 4.96 5.76 -16.28
N ARG A 85 5.63 4.76 -15.72
CA ARG A 85 5.21 4.16 -14.45
C ARG A 85 6.41 3.90 -13.57
N TRP A 86 6.23 4.22 -12.29
CA TRP A 86 7.23 4.06 -11.24
C TRP A 86 6.57 3.38 -10.04
N HIS A 87 7.35 2.61 -9.30
CA HIS A 87 6.94 2.12 -7.98
C HIS A 87 7.75 2.86 -6.94
N LEU A 88 7.04 3.42 -5.96
CA LEU A 88 7.64 4.21 -4.88
C LEU A 88 7.27 3.55 -3.56
N ASP A 89 8.28 3.23 -2.74
CA ASP A 89 8.07 2.60 -1.45
C ASP A 89 8.09 3.63 -0.32
N VAL A 90 7.07 3.55 0.53
CA VAL A 90 6.94 4.38 1.74
C VAL A 90 6.75 3.48 2.95
N LYS A 91 7.44 3.80 4.04
CA LYS A 91 7.28 3.11 5.31
C LYS A 91 6.26 3.84 6.16
N VAL A 92 5.29 3.08 6.69
CA VAL A 92 4.27 3.60 7.62
C VAL A 92 4.41 2.86 8.94
N SER A 93 4.73 3.59 10.01
CA SER A 93 4.98 3.01 11.33
C SER A 93 3.91 3.36 12.36
N ILE A 94 3.18 4.46 12.15
CA ILE A 94 2.10 4.92 13.04
C ILE A 94 0.91 5.41 12.21
N ALA A 95 -0.27 5.44 12.82
CA ALA A 95 -1.48 5.91 12.14
C ALA A 95 -1.34 7.35 11.62
N GLY A 96 -0.60 8.20 12.33
CA GLY A 96 -0.35 9.58 11.92
C GLY A 96 0.44 9.74 10.63
N ASP A 97 1.09 8.67 10.16
CA ASP A 97 1.80 8.68 8.88
C ASP A 97 0.84 8.74 7.68
N PHE A 98 -0.44 8.41 7.90
CA PHE A 98 -1.49 8.58 6.88
C PHE A 98 -1.97 10.05 6.87
N ASP A 99 -1.06 10.94 6.58
CA ASP A 99 -1.32 12.37 6.51
C ASP A 99 -1.77 12.80 5.09
N ALA A 100 -2.05 14.09 4.94
CA ALA A 100 -2.53 14.61 3.67
C ALA A 100 -1.54 14.37 2.53
N GLU A 101 -0.24 14.43 2.81
CA GLU A 101 0.80 14.20 1.80
C GLU A 101 0.75 12.76 1.27
N LEU A 102 0.79 11.78 2.17
CA LEU A 102 0.76 10.37 1.77
C LEU A 102 -0.56 10.02 1.10
N LEU A 103 -1.68 10.50 1.65
CA LEU A 103 -2.99 10.25 1.06
C LEU A 103 -3.12 10.90 -0.33
N GLY A 104 -2.50 12.05 -0.54
CA GLY A 104 -2.43 12.69 -1.85
C GLY A 104 -1.71 11.82 -2.87
N TRP A 105 -0.57 11.23 -2.49
CA TRP A 105 0.18 10.33 -3.35
C TRP A 105 -0.62 9.06 -3.67
N LEU A 106 -1.27 8.47 -2.67
CA LEU A 106 -2.09 7.28 -2.87
C LEU A 106 -3.29 7.57 -3.76
N ARG A 107 -3.89 8.75 -3.63
CA ARG A 107 -5.01 9.17 -4.48
C ARG A 107 -4.57 9.32 -5.94
N GLU A 108 -3.42 9.92 -6.18
CA GLU A 108 -2.88 10.02 -7.53
C GLU A 108 -2.64 8.64 -8.12
N ALA A 109 -2.08 7.71 -7.35
CA ALA A 109 -1.91 6.32 -7.77
C ALA A 109 -3.24 5.67 -8.13
N TYR A 110 -4.25 5.88 -7.29
CA TYR A 110 -5.60 5.38 -7.53
C TYR A 110 -6.17 5.92 -8.86
N GLU A 111 -5.98 7.21 -9.12
CA GLU A 111 -6.55 7.86 -10.31
C GLU A 111 -5.89 7.41 -11.62
N ILE A 112 -4.61 7.05 -11.60
CA ILE A 112 -3.90 6.59 -12.81
C ILE A 112 -4.03 5.08 -13.05
N CYS A 113 -4.55 4.35 -12.11
CA CYS A 113 -4.77 2.92 -12.20
C CYS A 113 -6.26 2.60 -12.27
#